data_e2ce674203ab1f47aa72dba6cafb91bf
#
_entry.id   e2ce674203ab1f47aa72dba6cafb91bf
#
_cell.length_a   1.000
_cell.length_b   1.000
_cell.length_c   1.000
_cell.angle_alpha   90.00
_cell.angle_beta   90.00
_cell.angle_gamma   90.00
#
_symmetry.space_group_name_H-M   'P 1'
#
loop_
_entity.id
_entity.type
_entity.pdbx_description
1 polymer ?
#
loop_
_entity_poly.entity_id
_entity_poly.type
_entity_poly.pdbx_seq_one_letter_code
_entity_poly.pdbx_strand_id
1 'polypeptide(L)'
;MPTYLDFEEPIKELKEQIDNAVEISKKSDVDVQGTIDELQQKLEEKTKEIFSNLTPWQRVQLSRHPDRPYTLAYINAITGGDFLELHGDRNVKDDKAMVGGFGNVDGQTVMFIGQQKGVNTKMRQYRNFGMSNPEGYRKALRLMKMAERFNKPVVTFIDTPGAYPGLEAEERGQGEAIARNLFEMFQLKVPIICIIIGEGASGGALGIGIGDKVIMLENTWYSVISPESCSSILWRSWDYKEVAASALNLTSKDMYRLKLIDGVIKEPMGGAHANYEEVFKSVKREIKKHITTLSKQTPDERCEKRIEKFCNMGVVETFEEAKKEKIKEKKS
;
A
#
# COMPACT_ATOMS: atom_id res chain seq x y z
N MET A 1 -18.94 -15.70 3.16
CA MET A 1 -18.02 -16.28 4.16
C MET A 1 -16.74 -15.46 4.11
N PRO A 2 -16.08 -15.19 5.22
CA PRO A 2 -14.77 -14.54 5.22
C PRO A 2 -13.77 -15.40 4.44
N THR A 3 -12.88 -14.74 3.70
CA THR A 3 -11.80 -15.41 2.97
C THR A 3 -10.61 -15.61 3.92
N TYR A 4 -10.00 -16.78 3.91
CA TYR A 4 -8.78 -17.07 4.68
C TYR A 4 -7.65 -17.44 3.72
N LEU A 5 -6.43 -17.02 4.04
CA LEU A 5 -5.22 -17.44 3.36
C LEU A 5 -4.72 -18.77 3.95
N ASP A 6 -3.92 -19.53 3.20
CA ASP A 6 -3.46 -20.86 3.61
C ASP A 6 -2.84 -20.87 5.02
N PHE A 7 -2.07 -19.85 5.37
CA PHE A 7 -1.43 -19.75 6.69
C PHE A 7 -2.41 -19.34 7.82
N GLU A 8 -3.63 -18.94 7.49
CA GLU A 8 -4.70 -18.59 8.43
C GLU A 8 -5.62 -19.77 8.74
N GLU A 9 -5.41 -20.95 8.13
CA GLU A 9 -6.25 -22.14 8.36
C GLU A 9 -6.42 -22.49 9.84
N PRO A 10 -5.38 -22.41 10.72
CA PRO A 10 -5.56 -22.65 12.16
C PRO A 10 -6.50 -21.63 12.85
N ILE A 11 -6.53 -20.39 12.34
CA ILE A 11 -7.43 -19.34 12.83
C ILE A 11 -8.87 -19.65 12.42
N LYS A 12 -9.06 -20.07 11.16
CA LYS A 12 -10.35 -20.48 10.62
C LYS A 12 -10.94 -21.66 11.40
N GLU A 13 -10.16 -22.72 11.64
CA GLU A 13 -10.58 -23.88 12.41
C GLU A 13 -11.06 -23.50 13.82
N LEU A 14 -10.33 -22.62 14.53
CA LEU A 14 -10.73 -22.15 15.85
C LEU A 14 -12.02 -21.32 15.81
N LYS A 15 -12.21 -20.48 14.79
CA LYS A 15 -13.47 -19.73 14.62
C LYS A 15 -14.65 -20.64 14.33
N GLU A 16 -14.47 -21.66 13.49
CA GLU A 16 -15.51 -22.65 13.22
C GLU A 16 -15.87 -23.44 14.49
N GLN A 17 -14.91 -23.78 15.36
CA GLN A 17 -15.17 -24.41 16.64
C GLN A 17 -15.96 -23.50 17.59
N ILE A 18 -15.64 -22.21 17.64
CA ILE A 18 -16.38 -21.22 18.44
C ILE A 18 -17.81 -21.10 17.91
N ASP A 19 -18.00 -20.96 16.61
CA ASP A 19 -19.32 -20.83 15.99
C ASP A 19 -20.19 -22.08 16.28
N ASN A 20 -19.62 -23.27 16.18
CA ASN A 20 -20.28 -24.52 16.53
C ASN A 20 -20.65 -24.57 18.01
N ALA A 21 -19.77 -24.17 18.94
CA ALA A 21 -20.06 -24.10 20.35
C ALA A 21 -21.20 -23.12 20.67
N VAL A 22 -21.21 -21.95 20.03
CA VAL A 22 -22.30 -20.97 20.16
C VAL A 22 -23.61 -21.51 19.60
N GLU A 23 -23.61 -22.27 18.52
CA GLU A 23 -24.82 -22.92 18.00
C GLU A 23 -25.37 -24.01 18.95
N ILE A 24 -24.48 -24.78 19.55
CA ILE A 24 -24.88 -25.81 20.55
C ILE A 24 -25.51 -25.14 21.76
N SER A 25 -24.91 -24.08 22.29
CA SER A 25 -25.48 -23.30 23.41
C SER A 25 -26.89 -22.76 23.11
N LYS A 26 -27.16 -22.37 21.89
CA LYS A 26 -28.48 -21.86 21.47
C LYS A 26 -29.54 -22.97 21.31
N LYS A 27 -29.12 -24.20 21.03
CA LYS A 27 -30.03 -25.33 20.74
C LYS A 27 -30.27 -26.25 21.96
N SER A 28 -29.44 -26.17 22.97
CA SER A 28 -29.48 -26.98 24.18
C SER A 28 -29.20 -26.10 25.39
N ASP A 29 -29.85 -26.41 26.53
CA ASP A 29 -29.63 -25.70 27.82
C ASP A 29 -28.26 -26.04 28.47
N VAL A 30 -27.25 -26.38 27.64
CA VAL A 30 -25.91 -26.71 28.12
C VAL A 30 -25.08 -25.44 28.22
N ASP A 31 -24.54 -25.18 29.39
CA ASP A 31 -23.58 -24.08 29.58
C ASP A 31 -22.23 -24.47 28.96
N VAL A 32 -21.90 -23.82 27.85
CA VAL A 32 -20.62 -23.99 27.14
C VAL A 32 -19.75 -22.71 27.20
N GLN A 33 -20.12 -21.74 28.05
CA GLN A 33 -19.42 -20.47 28.11
C GLN A 33 -17.94 -20.65 28.43
N GLY A 34 -17.58 -21.53 29.37
CA GLY A 34 -16.17 -21.80 29.67
C GLY A 34 -15.37 -22.32 28.47
N THR A 35 -16.01 -23.21 27.66
CA THR A 35 -15.38 -23.73 26.45
C THR A 35 -15.20 -22.61 25.37
N ILE A 36 -16.19 -21.73 25.24
CA ILE A 36 -16.11 -20.59 24.31
C ILE A 36 -14.98 -19.66 24.74
N ASP A 37 -14.86 -19.34 26.03
CA ASP A 37 -13.82 -18.45 26.55
C ASP A 37 -12.40 -19.03 26.32
N GLU A 38 -12.22 -20.35 26.56
CA GLU A 38 -10.95 -21.04 26.27
C GLU A 38 -10.60 -21.03 24.78
N LEU A 39 -11.58 -21.24 23.89
CA LEU A 39 -11.37 -21.21 22.44
C LEU A 39 -11.05 -19.78 21.96
N GLN A 40 -11.69 -18.76 22.54
CA GLN A 40 -11.39 -17.35 22.22
C GLN A 40 -9.97 -16.98 22.64
N GLN A 41 -9.53 -17.38 23.81
CA GLN A 41 -8.16 -17.17 24.26
C GLN A 41 -7.15 -17.85 23.31
N LYS A 42 -7.39 -19.11 22.95
CA LYS A 42 -6.56 -19.84 21.99
C LYS A 42 -6.51 -19.13 20.62
N LEU A 43 -7.66 -18.61 20.18
CA LEU A 43 -7.74 -17.85 18.92
C LEU A 43 -6.89 -16.59 18.97
N GLU A 44 -6.94 -15.81 20.05
CA GLU A 44 -6.11 -14.61 20.22
C GLU A 44 -4.62 -14.95 20.24
N GLU A 45 -4.22 -15.96 21.02
CA GLU A 45 -2.83 -16.43 21.11
C GLU A 45 -2.32 -16.90 19.75
N LYS A 46 -3.12 -17.72 19.03
CA LYS A 46 -2.74 -18.26 17.71
C LYS A 46 -2.67 -17.17 16.65
N THR A 47 -3.62 -16.24 16.67
CA THR A 47 -3.60 -15.08 15.77
C THR A 47 -2.34 -14.24 16.01
N LYS A 48 -2.00 -13.95 17.26
CA LYS A 48 -0.78 -13.21 17.62
C LYS A 48 0.48 -13.95 17.19
N GLU A 49 0.56 -15.25 17.41
CA GLU A 49 1.69 -16.07 16.98
C GLU A 49 1.92 -15.97 15.47
N ILE A 50 0.87 -16.20 14.67
CA ILE A 50 0.94 -16.20 13.20
C ILE A 50 1.31 -14.80 12.68
N PHE A 51 0.58 -13.76 13.08
CA PHE A 51 0.77 -12.42 12.56
C PHE A 51 2.07 -11.72 13.04
N SER A 52 2.63 -12.18 14.16
CA SER A 52 3.96 -11.69 14.61
C SER A 52 5.12 -12.29 13.80
N ASN A 53 4.92 -13.43 13.15
CA ASN A 53 5.97 -14.21 12.48
C ASN A 53 5.75 -14.38 10.97
N LEU A 54 4.97 -13.49 10.35
CA LEU A 54 4.70 -13.57 8.92
C LEU A 54 5.99 -13.49 8.08
N THR A 55 6.15 -14.45 7.17
CA THR A 55 7.22 -14.43 6.18
C THR A 55 7.01 -13.29 5.15
N PRO A 56 8.04 -12.89 4.40
CA PRO A 56 7.88 -11.92 3.32
C PRO A 56 6.81 -12.32 2.29
N TRP A 57 6.74 -13.61 1.94
CA TRP A 57 5.72 -14.12 1.03
C TRP A 57 4.30 -14.03 1.61
N GLN A 58 4.11 -14.40 2.87
CA GLN A 58 2.82 -14.27 3.56
C GLN A 58 2.35 -12.80 3.63
N ARG A 59 3.29 -11.84 3.80
CA ARG A 59 2.95 -10.40 3.71
C ARG A 59 2.52 -10.01 2.30
N VAL A 60 3.14 -10.56 1.25
CA VAL A 60 2.69 -10.35 -0.14
C VAL A 60 1.28 -10.90 -0.33
N GLN A 61 0.98 -12.12 0.14
CA GLN A 61 -0.37 -12.70 0.08
C GLN A 61 -1.38 -11.82 0.84
N LEU A 62 -1.04 -11.38 2.05
CA LEU A 62 -1.91 -10.53 2.88
C LEU A 62 -2.17 -9.16 2.24
N SER A 63 -1.18 -8.57 1.53
CA SER A 63 -1.36 -7.33 0.78
C SER A 63 -2.38 -7.45 -0.35
N ARG A 64 -2.59 -8.67 -0.84
CA ARG A 64 -3.51 -9.03 -1.94
C ARG A 64 -4.84 -9.60 -1.44
N HIS A 65 -5.04 -9.64 -0.12
CA HIS A 65 -6.24 -10.24 0.45
C HIS A 65 -7.49 -9.62 -0.17
N PRO A 66 -8.47 -10.42 -0.66
CA PRO A 66 -9.63 -9.92 -1.41
C PRO A 66 -10.50 -8.94 -0.62
N ASP A 67 -10.54 -9.10 0.71
CA ASP A 67 -11.30 -8.22 1.62
C ASP A 67 -10.48 -7.01 2.10
N ARG A 68 -9.23 -6.82 1.62
CA ARG A 68 -8.44 -5.65 1.96
C ARG A 68 -9.06 -4.39 1.36
N PRO A 69 -9.17 -3.28 2.13
CA PRO A 69 -9.78 -2.05 1.62
C PRO A 69 -8.91 -1.42 0.53
N TYR A 70 -9.54 -0.95 -0.54
CA TYR A 70 -8.91 -0.27 -1.67
C TYR A 70 -9.03 1.24 -1.55
N THR A 71 -8.39 1.98 -2.45
CA THR A 71 -8.25 3.44 -2.45
C THR A 71 -9.56 4.20 -2.15
N LEU A 72 -10.66 3.89 -2.84
CA LEU A 72 -11.94 4.59 -2.62
C LEU A 72 -12.52 4.33 -1.23
N ALA A 73 -12.28 3.16 -0.63
CA ALA A 73 -12.71 2.88 0.74
C ALA A 73 -11.97 3.79 1.75
N TYR A 74 -10.65 3.96 1.59
CA TYR A 74 -9.89 4.91 2.41
C TYR A 74 -10.36 6.34 2.21
N ILE A 75 -10.52 6.80 0.96
CA ILE A 75 -10.96 8.16 0.67
C ILE A 75 -12.32 8.42 1.32
N ASN A 76 -13.31 7.56 1.09
CA ASN A 76 -14.66 7.72 1.63
C ASN A 76 -14.66 7.72 3.16
N ALA A 77 -13.92 6.83 3.80
CA ALA A 77 -13.84 6.77 5.26
C ALA A 77 -13.15 8.01 5.87
N ILE A 78 -12.07 8.49 5.24
CA ILE A 78 -11.29 9.63 5.72
C ILE A 78 -12.07 10.94 5.56
N THR A 79 -12.81 11.08 4.46
CA THR A 79 -13.58 12.28 4.13
C THR A 79 -15.01 12.26 4.66
N GLY A 80 -15.47 11.12 5.21
CA GLY A 80 -16.88 10.94 5.58
C GLY A 80 -17.83 10.97 4.37
N GLY A 81 -17.32 10.62 3.18
CA GLY A 81 -18.06 10.66 1.92
C GLY A 81 -18.04 12.02 1.19
N ASP A 82 -17.42 13.05 1.77
CA ASP A 82 -17.24 14.35 1.13
C ASP A 82 -16.04 14.30 0.16
N PHE A 83 -16.28 13.66 -0.99
CA PHE A 83 -15.28 13.45 -2.05
C PHE A 83 -15.87 13.76 -3.43
N LEU A 84 -15.27 14.71 -4.13
CA LEU A 84 -15.58 15.05 -5.52
C LEU A 84 -14.58 14.40 -6.45
N GLU A 85 -14.95 13.28 -7.07
CA GLU A 85 -14.10 12.60 -8.05
C GLU A 85 -14.01 13.39 -9.36
N LEU A 86 -12.80 13.51 -9.90
CA LEU A 86 -12.49 14.21 -11.15
C LEU A 86 -11.95 13.22 -12.19
N HIS A 87 -12.51 13.26 -13.39
CA HIS A 87 -12.28 12.28 -14.43
C HIS A 87 -11.47 12.84 -15.61
N GLY A 88 -10.82 11.91 -16.34
CA GLY A 88 -10.17 12.13 -17.63
C GLY A 88 -8.82 12.85 -17.57
N ASP A 89 -7.98 12.57 -18.56
CA ASP A 89 -6.65 13.14 -18.71
C ASP A 89 -6.62 14.43 -19.53
N ARG A 90 -7.74 14.79 -20.16
CA ARG A 90 -7.89 15.93 -21.12
C ARG A 90 -7.10 15.73 -22.42
N ASN A 91 -6.73 14.50 -22.73
CA ASN A 91 -6.02 14.16 -23.96
C ASN A 91 -6.70 13.00 -24.71
N VAL A 92 -6.79 11.83 -24.10
CA VAL A 92 -7.32 10.61 -24.76
C VAL A 92 -8.65 10.17 -24.13
N LYS A 93 -8.63 9.78 -22.85
CA LYS A 93 -9.81 9.25 -22.16
C LYS A 93 -9.64 9.27 -20.63
N ASP A 94 -10.64 8.72 -19.93
CA ASP A 94 -10.53 8.46 -18.50
C ASP A 94 -9.99 7.06 -18.22
N ASP A 95 -8.98 6.95 -17.38
CA ASP A 95 -8.49 5.67 -16.87
C ASP A 95 -9.26 5.26 -15.62
N LYS A 96 -9.79 4.03 -15.61
CA LYS A 96 -10.63 3.52 -14.51
C LYS A 96 -9.80 2.94 -13.36
N ALA A 97 -8.54 2.59 -13.60
CA ALA A 97 -7.62 2.12 -12.57
C ALA A 97 -7.07 3.27 -11.70
N MET A 98 -6.95 4.48 -12.26
CA MET A 98 -6.55 5.67 -11.51
C MET A 98 -7.77 6.48 -11.11
N VAL A 99 -8.00 6.69 -9.83
CA VAL A 99 -9.04 7.57 -9.28
C VAL A 99 -8.41 8.80 -8.67
N GLY A 100 -9.15 9.90 -8.58
CA GLY A 100 -8.67 11.08 -7.87
C GLY A 100 -9.66 12.23 -7.90
N GLY A 101 -9.52 13.12 -6.93
CA GLY A 101 -10.41 14.25 -6.74
C GLY A 101 -10.15 14.98 -5.43
N PHE A 102 -10.95 15.98 -5.16
CA PHE A 102 -10.90 16.72 -3.90
C PHE A 102 -11.76 16.06 -2.84
N GLY A 103 -11.24 15.94 -1.64
CA GLY A 103 -11.97 15.49 -0.46
C GLY A 103 -11.73 16.42 0.72
N ASN A 104 -12.66 16.42 1.66
CA ASN A 104 -12.58 17.22 2.89
C ASN A 104 -12.10 16.32 4.05
N VAL A 105 -11.03 16.75 4.72
CA VAL A 105 -10.49 16.08 5.91
C VAL A 105 -10.60 17.04 7.08
N ASP A 106 -11.67 16.94 7.86
CA ASP A 106 -11.93 17.77 9.03
C ASP A 106 -11.78 19.29 8.73
N GLY A 107 -12.41 19.76 7.66
CA GLY A 107 -12.38 21.15 7.21
C GLY A 107 -11.22 21.52 6.28
N GLN A 108 -10.26 20.64 6.07
CA GLN A 108 -9.16 20.85 5.14
C GLN A 108 -9.38 20.14 3.81
N THR A 109 -9.40 20.88 2.70
CA THR A 109 -9.47 20.30 1.35
C THR A 109 -8.13 19.64 0.99
N VAL A 110 -8.16 18.40 0.53
CA VAL A 110 -7.03 17.58 0.12
C VAL A 110 -7.30 16.99 -1.27
N MET A 111 -6.30 16.97 -2.13
CA MET A 111 -6.34 16.20 -3.38
C MET A 111 -5.95 14.76 -3.10
N PHE A 112 -6.87 13.84 -3.30
CA PHE A 112 -6.62 12.40 -3.24
C PHE A 112 -6.43 11.84 -4.65
N ILE A 113 -5.46 10.96 -4.81
CA ILE A 113 -5.18 10.24 -6.06
C ILE A 113 -4.79 8.81 -5.68
N GLY A 114 -5.16 7.81 -6.47
CA GLY A 114 -4.65 6.46 -6.20
C GLY A 114 -5.10 5.41 -7.19
N GLN A 115 -4.41 4.27 -7.15
CA GLN A 115 -4.82 3.11 -7.93
C GLN A 115 -5.97 2.41 -7.21
N GLN A 116 -7.00 2.09 -7.97
CA GLN A 116 -8.21 1.43 -7.49
C GLN A 116 -8.30 0.04 -8.11
N LYS A 117 -8.29 -0.98 -7.27
CA LYS A 117 -8.69 -2.35 -7.62
C LYS A 117 -10.20 -2.53 -7.42
N GLY A 118 -10.76 -3.60 -7.94
CA GLY A 118 -12.17 -3.92 -7.79
C GLY A 118 -12.43 -4.94 -6.71
N VAL A 119 -13.56 -4.81 -6.01
CA VAL A 119 -14.00 -5.72 -4.94
C VAL A 119 -14.50 -7.08 -5.42
N ASN A 120 -14.81 -7.23 -6.70
CA ASN A 120 -15.22 -8.49 -7.34
C ASN A 120 -14.64 -8.59 -8.76
N THR A 121 -14.78 -9.75 -9.40
CA THR A 121 -14.20 -10.01 -10.72
C THR A 121 -14.60 -8.98 -11.77
N LYS A 122 -15.90 -8.62 -11.85
CA LYS A 122 -16.40 -7.62 -12.79
C LYS A 122 -15.75 -6.24 -12.55
N MET A 123 -15.67 -5.82 -11.31
CA MET A 123 -15.05 -4.55 -10.94
C MET A 123 -13.53 -4.59 -11.10
N ARG A 124 -12.88 -5.73 -10.87
CA ARG A 124 -11.43 -5.89 -11.13
C ARG A 124 -11.13 -5.71 -12.61
N GLN A 125 -11.91 -6.32 -13.50
CA GLN A 125 -11.78 -6.12 -14.93
C GLN A 125 -12.04 -4.66 -15.34
N TYR A 126 -13.11 -4.04 -14.82
CA TYR A 126 -13.44 -2.64 -15.08
C TYR A 126 -12.32 -1.68 -14.65
N ARG A 127 -11.67 -1.96 -13.51
CA ARG A 127 -10.54 -1.19 -12.95
C ARG A 127 -9.18 -1.67 -13.46
N ASN A 128 -9.16 -2.50 -14.50
CA ASN A 128 -7.93 -3.07 -15.07
C ASN A 128 -6.97 -3.62 -13.99
N PHE A 129 -7.52 -4.26 -12.95
CA PHE A 129 -6.79 -4.83 -11.80
C PHE A 129 -5.90 -3.82 -11.04
N GLY A 130 -6.16 -2.53 -11.16
CA GLY A 130 -5.34 -1.46 -10.60
C GLY A 130 -4.12 -1.11 -11.45
N MET A 131 -4.01 -1.67 -12.65
CA MET A 131 -2.95 -1.34 -13.61
C MET A 131 -3.35 -0.15 -14.46
N SER A 132 -2.79 1.02 -14.19
CA SER A 132 -3.11 2.24 -14.91
C SER A 132 -2.50 2.28 -16.31
N ASN A 133 -3.29 2.78 -17.26
CA ASN A 133 -2.83 3.18 -18.59
C ASN A 133 -2.15 4.57 -18.53
N PRO A 134 -1.52 5.04 -19.62
CA PRO A 134 -0.90 6.38 -19.68
C PRO A 134 -1.85 7.51 -19.27
N GLU A 135 -3.13 7.38 -19.62
CA GLU A 135 -4.18 8.33 -19.27
C GLU A 135 -4.37 8.46 -17.74
N GLY A 136 -4.15 7.38 -17.01
CA GLY A 136 -4.22 7.40 -15.55
C GLY A 136 -3.11 8.25 -14.93
N TYR A 137 -1.87 8.10 -15.40
CA TYR A 137 -0.74 8.90 -14.94
C TYR A 137 -0.88 10.37 -15.36
N ARG A 138 -1.35 10.67 -16.59
CA ARG A 138 -1.64 12.03 -17.02
C ARG A 138 -2.77 12.66 -16.22
N LYS A 139 -3.84 11.89 -15.92
CA LYS A 139 -4.90 12.34 -15.01
C LYS A 139 -4.34 12.66 -13.63
N ALA A 140 -3.52 11.78 -13.06
CA ALA A 140 -2.87 12.02 -11.78
C ALA A 140 -2.06 13.33 -11.77
N LEU A 141 -1.21 13.54 -12.77
CA LEU A 141 -0.44 14.77 -12.89
C LEU A 141 -1.33 16.01 -13.03
N ARG A 142 -2.37 15.95 -13.87
CA ARG A 142 -3.34 17.03 -14.03
C ARG A 142 -3.98 17.41 -12.69
N LEU A 143 -4.35 16.42 -11.88
CA LEU A 143 -4.93 16.64 -10.56
C LEU A 143 -3.92 17.22 -9.57
N MET A 144 -2.68 16.74 -9.58
CA MET A 144 -1.58 17.29 -8.77
C MET A 144 -1.32 18.76 -9.10
N LYS A 145 -1.25 19.11 -10.40
CA LYS A 145 -1.11 20.50 -10.84
C LYS A 145 -2.32 21.37 -10.47
N MET A 146 -3.50 20.80 -10.46
CA MET A 146 -4.69 21.48 -9.96
C MET A 146 -4.62 21.74 -8.45
N ALA A 147 -4.18 20.74 -7.67
CA ALA A 147 -3.95 20.90 -6.24
C ALA A 147 -2.92 21.99 -5.94
N GLU A 148 -1.81 22.03 -6.69
CA GLU A 148 -0.80 23.08 -6.57
C GLU A 148 -1.38 24.46 -6.84
N ARG A 149 -2.16 24.63 -7.92
CA ARG A 149 -2.79 25.89 -8.29
C ARG A 149 -3.74 26.43 -7.21
N PHE A 150 -4.40 25.53 -6.48
CA PHE A 150 -5.30 25.89 -5.37
C PHE A 150 -4.62 25.82 -3.99
N ASN A 151 -3.30 25.59 -3.96
CA ASN A 151 -2.51 25.42 -2.73
C ASN A 151 -3.12 24.37 -1.78
N LYS A 152 -3.47 23.20 -2.33
CA LYS A 152 -4.01 22.08 -1.57
C LYS A 152 -3.00 20.93 -1.50
N PRO A 153 -2.85 20.27 -0.35
CA PRO A 153 -1.97 19.11 -0.23
C PRO A 153 -2.47 17.94 -1.09
N VAL A 154 -1.54 17.09 -1.50
CA VAL A 154 -1.78 15.88 -2.28
C VAL A 154 -1.53 14.65 -1.40
N VAL A 155 -2.44 13.70 -1.44
CA VAL A 155 -2.27 12.37 -0.86
C VAL A 155 -2.43 11.34 -1.96
N THR A 156 -1.44 10.47 -2.13
CA THR A 156 -1.53 9.38 -3.09
C THR A 156 -1.66 8.04 -2.37
N PHE A 157 -2.59 7.19 -2.81
CA PHE A 157 -2.73 5.80 -2.37
C PHE A 157 -2.22 4.87 -3.46
N ILE A 158 -1.22 4.07 -3.12
CA ILE A 158 -0.54 3.16 -4.03
C ILE A 158 -1.03 1.74 -3.76
N ASP A 159 -1.68 1.14 -4.76
CA ASP A 159 -2.12 -0.25 -4.76
C ASP A 159 -2.22 -0.79 -6.19
N THR A 160 -1.09 -1.21 -6.73
CA THR A 160 -0.99 -1.69 -8.11
C THR A 160 0.03 -2.83 -8.25
N PRO A 161 -0.27 -3.86 -9.04
CA PRO A 161 0.70 -4.86 -9.45
C PRO A 161 1.70 -4.35 -10.50
N GLY A 162 1.51 -3.11 -11.01
CA GLY A 162 2.35 -2.46 -12.02
C GLY A 162 1.57 -1.54 -12.94
N ALA A 163 2.26 -0.85 -13.84
CA ALA A 163 1.63 -0.15 -14.94
C ALA A 163 1.09 -1.16 -15.97
N TYR A 164 0.04 -0.82 -16.69
CA TYR A 164 -0.52 -1.70 -17.72
C TYR A 164 0.49 -1.92 -18.87
N PRO A 165 0.88 -3.19 -19.14
CA PRO A 165 1.96 -3.49 -20.10
C PRO A 165 1.46 -3.74 -21.53
N GLY A 166 0.19 -3.46 -21.83
CA GLY A 166 -0.41 -3.76 -23.12
C GLY A 166 0.10 -2.86 -24.24
N LEU A 167 0.05 -3.37 -25.51
CA LEU A 167 0.46 -2.65 -26.71
C LEU A 167 -0.16 -1.25 -26.81
N GLU A 168 -1.45 -1.15 -26.54
CA GLU A 168 -2.16 0.14 -26.56
C GLU A 168 -1.61 1.17 -25.55
N ALA A 169 -1.09 0.72 -24.40
CA ALA A 169 -0.47 1.60 -23.43
C ALA A 169 0.91 2.07 -23.92
N GLU A 170 1.67 1.19 -24.55
CA GLU A 170 2.96 1.54 -25.15
C GLU A 170 2.78 2.55 -26.27
N GLU A 171 1.84 2.33 -27.20
CA GLU A 171 1.50 3.25 -28.30
C GLU A 171 1.09 4.64 -27.80
N ARG A 172 0.45 4.73 -26.63
CA ARG A 172 0.03 5.99 -26.02
C ARG A 172 1.03 6.57 -25.03
N GLY A 173 2.26 6.02 -24.97
CA GLY A 173 3.39 6.55 -24.24
C GLY A 173 3.37 6.27 -22.74
N GLN A 174 3.27 4.98 -22.35
CA GLN A 174 3.26 4.56 -20.93
C GLN A 174 4.53 5.02 -20.20
N GLY A 175 5.70 4.79 -20.80
CA GLY A 175 6.98 5.20 -20.22
C GLY A 175 7.11 6.72 -20.06
N GLU A 176 6.68 7.49 -21.06
CA GLU A 176 6.67 8.96 -21.01
C GLU A 176 5.74 9.47 -19.89
N ALA A 177 4.51 8.94 -19.79
CA ALA A 177 3.56 9.39 -18.81
C ALA A 177 4.04 9.16 -17.38
N ILE A 178 4.71 8.03 -17.12
CA ILE A 178 5.34 7.74 -15.83
C ILE A 178 6.53 8.65 -15.58
N ALA A 179 7.46 8.75 -16.53
CA ALA A 179 8.67 9.57 -16.40
C ALA A 179 8.32 11.06 -16.19
N ARG A 180 7.30 11.55 -16.90
CA ARG A 180 6.79 12.91 -16.74
C ARG A 180 6.27 13.15 -15.33
N ASN A 181 5.52 12.21 -14.78
CA ASN A 181 5.03 12.32 -13.40
C ASN A 181 6.19 12.37 -12.40
N LEU A 182 7.21 11.52 -12.54
CA LEU A 182 8.39 11.54 -11.68
C LEU A 182 9.04 12.94 -11.69
N PHE A 183 9.30 13.48 -12.87
CA PHE A 183 9.94 14.79 -13.02
C PHE A 183 9.10 15.92 -12.41
N GLU A 184 7.80 15.96 -12.71
CA GLU A 184 6.91 17.03 -12.27
C GLU A 184 6.61 16.98 -10.76
N MET A 185 6.51 15.77 -10.17
CA MET A 185 6.26 15.61 -8.74
C MET A 185 7.39 16.18 -7.89
N PHE A 186 8.63 16.15 -8.34
CA PHE A 186 9.74 16.81 -7.64
C PHE A 186 9.56 18.32 -7.51
N GLN A 187 8.88 18.95 -8.47
CA GLN A 187 8.74 20.40 -8.57
C GLN A 187 7.44 20.93 -7.92
N LEU A 188 6.49 20.06 -7.56
CA LEU A 188 5.22 20.48 -6.97
C LEU A 188 5.44 21.16 -5.62
N LYS A 189 4.94 22.40 -5.51
CA LYS A 189 5.13 23.28 -4.35
C LYS A 189 4.18 23.02 -3.18
N VAL A 190 3.31 22.03 -3.28
CA VAL A 190 2.38 21.60 -2.20
C VAL A 190 2.88 20.35 -1.49
N PRO A 191 2.45 20.09 -0.25
CA PRO A 191 2.75 18.84 0.44
C PRO A 191 2.27 17.63 -0.35
N ILE A 192 3.11 16.59 -0.48
CA ILE A 192 2.78 15.31 -1.12
C ILE A 192 3.06 14.17 -0.13
N ILE A 193 2.04 13.39 0.16
CA ILE A 193 2.12 12.21 1.04
C ILE A 193 1.72 10.99 0.23
N CYS A 194 2.64 10.04 0.07
CA CYS A 194 2.39 8.78 -0.65
C CYS A 194 2.23 7.64 0.35
N ILE A 195 1.17 6.85 0.22
CA ILE A 195 0.86 5.74 1.13
C ILE A 195 0.64 4.46 0.33
N ILE A 196 1.51 3.47 0.53
CA ILE A 196 1.35 2.14 -0.02
C ILE A 196 0.34 1.39 0.86
N ILE A 197 -0.84 1.08 0.31
CA ILE A 197 -1.96 0.43 1.02
C ILE A 197 -2.15 -1.04 0.65
N GLY A 198 -1.43 -1.53 -0.36
CA GLY A 198 -1.47 -2.90 -0.84
C GLY A 198 -0.18 -3.25 -1.56
N GLU A 199 -0.22 -3.37 -2.88
CA GLU A 199 0.93 -3.67 -3.72
C GLU A 199 1.55 -2.37 -4.27
N GLY A 200 2.85 -2.19 -4.05
CA GLY A 200 3.62 -1.10 -4.63
C GLY A 200 4.58 -1.61 -5.70
N ALA A 201 4.10 -1.87 -6.93
CA ALA A 201 4.93 -2.51 -7.94
C ALA A 201 5.43 -1.55 -9.02
N SER A 202 6.76 -1.61 -9.22
CA SER A 202 7.45 -1.08 -10.41
C SER A 202 7.15 0.39 -10.72
N GLY A 203 7.27 0.77 -11.99
CA GLY A 203 6.93 2.09 -12.50
C GLY A 203 5.48 2.49 -12.24
N GLY A 204 4.58 1.51 -12.10
CA GLY A 204 3.19 1.73 -11.74
C GLY A 204 3.02 2.44 -10.40
N ALA A 205 3.76 2.01 -9.42
CA ALA A 205 3.79 2.63 -8.09
C ALA A 205 4.57 3.96 -8.11
N LEU A 206 5.72 3.99 -8.78
CA LEU A 206 6.57 5.18 -8.86
C LEU A 206 5.86 6.37 -9.52
N GLY A 207 5.03 6.13 -10.54
CA GLY A 207 4.32 7.19 -11.27
C GLY A 207 3.42 8.10 -10.42
N ILE A 208 3.14 7.71 -9.16
CA ILE A 208 2.47 8.55 -8.16
C ILE A 208 3.16 8.46 -6.78
N GLY A 209 4.42 7.97 -6.74
CA GLY A 209 5.15 7.63 -5.50
C GLY A 209 6.20 8.64 -5.06
N ILE A 210 6.39 9.75 -5.76
CA ILE A 210 7.37 10.78 -5.40
C ILE A 210 6.74 11.80 -4.44
N GLY A 211 6.98 11.63 -3.16
CA GLY A 211 6.38 12.49 -2.14
C GLY A 211 7.37 12.99 -1.09
N ASP A 212 6.97 14.03 -0.35
CA ASP A 212 7.70 14.51 0.84
C ASP A 212 7.73 13.44 1.92
N LYS A 213 6.66 12.64 1.99
CA LYS A 213 6.54 11.44 2.82
C LYS A 213 6.07 10.26 1.98
N VAL A 214 6.79 9.16 2.08
CA VAL A 214 6.45 7.86 1.52
C VAL A 214 6.29 6.89 2.68
N ILE A 215 5.08 6.36 2.87
CA ILE A 215 4.71 5.56 4.04
C ILE A 215 4.09 4.25 3.54
N MET A 216 4.31 3.17 4.27
CA MET A 216 3.68 1.88 3.97
C MET A 216 2.76 1.45 5.11
N LEU A 217 1.66 0.79 4.80
CA LEU A 217 0.98 -0.06 5.77
C LEU A 217 1.85 -1.28 6.09
N GLU A 218 1.71 -1.82 7.29
CA GLU A 218 2.60 -2.86 7.82
C GLU A 218 2.70 -4.10 6.93
N ASN A 219 1.55 -4.58 6.42
CA ASN A 219 1.46 -5.80 5.60
C ASN A 219 1.28 -5.46 4.13
N THR A 220 2.15 -4.61 3.60
CA THR A 220 2.24 -4.24 2.19
C THR A 220 3.65 -4.51 1.68
N TRP A 221 3.84 -4.46 0.38
CA TRP A 221 5.15 -4.60 -0.22
C TRP A 221 5.43 -3.51 -1.26
N TYR A 222 6.72 -3.19 -1.45
CA TYR A 222 7.17 -2.19 -2.40
C TYR A 222 8.43 -2.71 -3.10
N SER A 223 8.37 -2.89 -4.42
CA SER A 223 9.48 -3.47 -5.20
C SER A 223 9.37 -3.11 -6.67
N VAL A 224 10.50 -3.17 -7.36
CA VAL A 224 10.57 -3.03 -8.82
C VAL A 224 9.86 -4.18 -9.56
N ILE A 225 9.76 -5.35 -8.95
CA ILE A 225 9.21 -6.57 -9.56
C ILE A 225 8.46 -7.40 -8.52
N SER A 226 7.44 -8.14 -8.96
CA SER A 226 6.76 -9.11 -8.09
C SER A 226 7.64 -10.35 -7.81
N PRO A 227 7.47 -11.03 -6.67
CA PRO A 227 8.22 -12.25 -6.38
C PRO A 227 8.05 -13.33 -7.44
N GLU A 228 6.84 -13.48 -8.00
CA GLU A 228 6.55 -14.46 -9.06
C GLU A 228 7.32 -14.13 -10.34
N SER A 229 7.33 -12.86 -10.76
CA SER A 229 8.08 -12.44 -11.94
C SER A 229 9.59 -12.56 -11.73
N CYS A 230 10.08 -12.21 -10.54
CA CYS A 230 11.47 -12.41 -10.15
C CYS A 230 11.84 -13.90 -10.22
N SER A 231 11.01 -14.77 -9.65
CA SER A 231 11.17 -16.22 -9.70
C SER A 231 11.23 -16.75 -11.13
N SER A 232 10.32 -16.29 -11.99
CA SER A 232 10.28 -16.68 -13.40
C SER A 232 11.56 -16.27 -14.15
N ILE A 233 12.09 -15.08 -13.90
CA ILE A 233 13.30 -14.57 -14.57
C ILE A 233 14.54 -15.33 -14.10
N LEU A 234 14.71 -15.51 -12.78
CA LEU A 234 15.93 -16.08 -12.22
C LEU A 234 15.95 -17.60 -12.25
N TRP A 235 14.82 -18.26 -12.01
CA TRP A 235 14.74 -19.72 -11.88
C TRP A 235 13.86 -20.40 -12.93
N ARG A 236 13.20 -19.63 -13.81
CA ARG A 236 12.28 -20.13 -14.84
C ARG A 236 11.11 -20.97 -14.29
N SER A 237 10.75 -20.74 -13.02
CA SER A 237 9.64 -21.38 -12.33
C SER A 237 9.05 -20.44 -11.29
N TRP A 238 7.75 -20.59 -10.97
CA TRP A 238 7.09 -19.88 -9.86
C TRP A 238 7.32 -20.54 -8.50
N ASP A 239 7.94 -21.73 -8.45
CA ASP A 239 8.16 -22.48 -7.21
C ASP A 239 9.08 -21.74 -6.22
N TYR A 240 9.92 -20.84 -6.73
CA TYR A 240 10.87 -20.06 -5.93
C TYR A 240 10.36 -18.68 -5.53
N LYS A 241 9.04 -18.40 -5.66
CA LYS A 241 8.44 -17.10 -5.31
C LYS A 241 8.67 -16.69 -3.84
N GLU A 242 8.70 -17.63 -2.92
CA GLU A 242 8.98 -17.36 -1.50
C GLU A 242 10.43 -16.97 -1.27
N VAL A 243 11.36 -17.66 -1.94
CA VAL A 243 12.79 -17.33 -1.94
C VAL A 243 12.99 -15.94 -2.56
N ALA A 244 12.33 -15.68 -3.69
CA ALA A 244 12.36 -14.37 -4.34
C ALA A 244 11.82 -13.26 -3.44
N ALA A 245 10.69 -13.48 -2.75
CA ALA A 245 10.12 -12.51 -1.82
C ALA A 245 11.10 -12.15 -0.69
N SER A 246 11.80 -13.15 -0.16
CA SER A 246 12.82 -12.95 0.87
C SER A 246 14.06 -12.21 0.34
N ALA A 247 14.54 -12.58 -0.85
CA ALA A 247 15.72 -11.96 -1.46
C ALA A 247 15.49 -10.50 -1.89
N LEU A 248 14.26 -10.15 -2.30
CA LEU A 248 13.89 -8.80 -2.75
C LEU A 248 13.84 -7.77 -1.62
N ASN A 249 13.81 -8.18 -0.35
CA ASN A 249 13.69 -7.26 0.81
C ASN A 249 12.54 -6.25 0.65
N LEU A 250 11.36 -6.73 0.24
CA LEU A 250 10.26 -5.90 -0.25
C LEU A 250 9.23 -5.47 0.84
N THR A 251 9.39 -5.96 2.08
CA THR A 251 8.43 -5.68 3.16
C THR A 251 8.56 -4.26 3.69
N SER A 252 7.52 -3.75 4.34
CA SER A 252 7.56 -2.42 4.97
C SER A 252 8.72 -2.26 5.97
N LYS A 253 9.07 -3.34 6.68
CA LYS A 253 10.19 -3.38 7.61
C LYS A 253 11.53 -3.23 6.88
N ASP A 254 11.70 -3.94 5.76
CA ASP A 254 12.91 -3.86 4.93
C ASP A 254 13.05 -2.48 4.29
N MET A 255 11.98 -1.97 3.69
CA MET A 255 11.97 -0.65 3.07
C MET A 255 12.31 0.46 4.07
N TYR A 256 11.82 0.36 5.32
CA TYR A 256 12.16 1.30 6.37
C TYR A 256 13.62 1.18 6.82
N ARG A 257 14.11 -0.05 7.00
CA ARG A 257 15.51 -0.34 7.34
C ARG A 257 16.48 0.18 6.27
N LEU A 258 16.12 0.02 4.99
CA LEU A 258 16.89 0.49 3.84
C LEU A 258 16.71 1.98 3.55
N LYS A 259 15.96 2.72 4.37
CA LYS A 259 15.68 4.15 4.20
C LYS A 259 15.03 4.51 2.86
N LEU A 260 14.23 3.60 2.32
CA LEU A 260 13.46 3.80 1.08
C LEU A 260 12.05 4.36 1.34
N ILE A 261 11.60 4.33 2.61
CA ILE A 261 10.35 4.93 3.06
C ILE A 261 10.55 5.72 4.36
N ASP A 262 9.64 6.65 4.63
CA ASP A 262 9.70 7.54 5.79
C ASP A 262 9.00 6.98 7.05
N GLY A 263 8.20 5.92 6.91
CA GLY A 263 7.48 5.35 8.04
C GLY A 263 6.59 4.16 7.69
N VAL A 264 6.13 3.49 8.75
CA VAL A 264 5.21 2.36 8.67
C VAL A 264 3.99 2.64 9.53
N ILE A 265 2.81 2.49 8.97
CA ILE A 265 1.53 2.52 9.70
C ILE A 265 1.20 1.10 10.13
N LYS A 266 1.06 0.87 11.43
CA LYS A 266 0.65 -0.41 11.99
C LYS A 266 -0.76 -0.76 11.52
N GLU A 267 -0.96 -2.03 11.22
CA GLU A 267 -2.27 -2.58 10.91
C GLU A 267 -2.88 -3.25 12.15
N PRO A 268 -4.21 -3.38 12.19
CA PRO A 268 -4.88 -4.22 13.19
C PRO A 268 -4.35 -5.66 13.15
N MET A 269 -4.44 -6.37 14.27
CA MET A 269 -4.14 -7.80 14.30
C MET A 269 -5.05 -8.53 13.31
N GLY A 270 -4.48 -9.35 12.45
CA GLY A 270 -5.19 -9.96 11.33
C GLY A 270 -5.09 -9.18 10.01
N GLY A 271 -4.46 -7.99 9.99
CA GLY A 271 -4.30 -7.17 8.78
C GLY A 271 -5.38 -6.11 8.60
N ALA A 272 -5.23 -5.29 7.57
CA ALA A 272 -6.11 -4.13 7.31
C ALA A 272 -7.59 -4.50 7.10
N HIS A 273 -7.89 -5.72 6.68
CA HIS A 273 -9.26 -6.22 6.49
C HIS A 273 -9.92 -6.71 7.79
N ALA A 274 -9.14 -6.97 8.82
CA ALA A 274 -9.67 -7.44 10.10
C ALA A 274 -10.43 -6.32 10.86
N ASN A 275 -10.02 -5.06 10.71
CA ASN A 275 -10.67 -3.91 11.33
C ASN A 275 -10.51 -2.65 10.47
N TYR A 276 -11.48 -2.40 9.60
CA TYR A 276 -11.46 -1.26 8.69
C TYR A 276 -11.44 0.08 9.42
N GLU A 277 -12.21 0.20 10.50
CA GLU A 277 -12.33 1.46 11.23
C GLU A 277 -10.98 1.88 11.84
N GLU A 278 -10.27 0.94 12.43
CA GLU A 278 -8.97 1.18 13.04
C GLU A 278 -7.91 1.58 12.01
N VAL A 279 -7.85 0.87 10.87
CA VAL A 279 -6.87 1.20 9.82
C VAL A 279 -7.17 2.54 9.18
N PHE A 280 -8.44 2.87 8.93
CA PHE A 280 -8.82 4.17 8.37
C PHE A 280 -8.49 5.32 9.34
N LYS A 281 -8.77 5.16 10.62
CA LYS A 281 -8.40 6.13 11.67
C LYS A 281 -6.87 6.33 11.74
N SER A 282 -6.11 5.25 11.66
CA SER A 282 -4.66 5.30 11.68
C SER A 282 -4.09 6.04 10.47
N VAL A 283 -4.59 5.72 9.27
CA VAL A 283 -4.20 6.42 8.04
C VAL A 283 -4.59 7.90 8.08
N LYS A 284 -5.82 8.22 8.47
CA LYS A 284 -6.28 9.61 8.63
C LYS A 284 -5.39 10.41 9.58
N ARG A 285 -5.01 9.82 10.71
CA ARG A 285 -4.12 10.44 11.71
C ARG A 285 -2.75 10.77 11.12
N GLU A 286 -2.12 9.83 10.39
CA GLU A 286 -0.81 10.06 9.77
C GLU A 286 -0.90 11.10 8.64
N ILE A 287 -1.94 11.10 7.81
CA ILE A 287 -2.18 12.14 6.81
C ILE A 287 -2.22 13.52 7.48
N LYS A 288 -3.06 13.72 8.50
CA LYS A 288 -3.19 15.00 9.22
C LYS A 288 -1.87 15.47 9.83
N LYS A 289 -1.17 14.57 10.51
CA LYS A 289 0.15 14.82 11.11
C LYS A 289 1.15 15.33 10.08
N HIS A 290 1.25 14.64 8.93
CA HIS A 290 2.22 15.01 7.91
C HIS A 290 1.83 16.28 7.15
N ILE A 291 0.55 16.49 6.84
CA ILE A 291 0.09 17.77 6.26
C ILE A 291 0.46 18.93 7.21
N THR A 292 0.14 18.81 8.50
CA THR A 292 0.45 19.84 9.50
C THR A 292 1.95 20.15 9.58
N THR A 293 2.78 19.11 9.52
CA THR A 293 4.24 19.27 9.61
C THR A 293 4.80 19.90 8.33
N LEU A 294 4.39 19.42 7.18
CA LEU A 294 4.89 19.89 5.87
C LEU A 294 4.40 21.30 5.53
N SER A 295 3.22 21.68 6.00
CA SER A 295 2.67 23.04 5.80
C SER A 295 3.44 24.14 6.55
N LYS A 296 4.32 23.78 7.49
CA LYS A 296 5.21 24.73 8.18
C LYS A 296 6.44 25.13 7.34
N GLN A 297 6.75 24.34 6.32
CA GLN A 297 7.88 24.60 5.41
C GLN A 297 7.44 25.53 4.27
N THR A 298 8.33 26.34 3.79
CA THR A 298 8.11 27.10 2.56
C THR A 298 8.00 26.15 1.35
N PRO A 299 7.35 26.56 0.25
CA PRO A 299 7.25 25.72 -0.94
C PRO A 299 8.61 25.28 -1.49
N ASP A 300 9.59 26.19 -1.52
CA ASP A 300 10.91 25.92 -2.10
C ASP A 300 11.72 25.00 -1.19
N GLU A 301 11.75 25.24 0.14
CA GLU A 301 12.36 24.31 1.12
C GLU A 301 11.80 22.87 1.00
N ARG A 302 10.51 22.74 0.74
CA ARG A 302 9.87 21.44 0.58
C ARG A 302 10.35 20.71 -0.67
N CYS A 303 10.44 21.43 -1.80
CA CYS A 303 10.99 20.88 -3.05
C CYS A 303 12.45 20.45 -2.88
N GLU A 304 13.28 21.31 -2.29
CA GLU A 304 14.70 21.01 -2.03
C GLU A 304 14.86 19.77 -1.15
N LYS A 305 14.15 19.70 -0.03
CA LYS A 305 14.19 18.53 0.86
C LYS A 305 13.68 17.25 0.21
N ARG A 306 12.68 17.37 -0.68
CA ARG A 306 12.19 16.23 -1.46
C ARG A 306 13.27 15.73 -2.40
N ILE A 307 13.92 16.61 -3.16
CA ILE A 307 15.02 16.25 -4.06
C ILE A 307 16.17 15.63 -3.26
N GLU A 308 16.62 16.29 -2.18
CA GLU A 308 17.70 15.78 -1.32
C GLU A 308 17.39 14.40 -0.77
N LYS A 309 16.15 14.18 -0.29
CA LYS A 309 15.71 12.87 0.20
C LYS A 309 15.89 11.77 -0.84
N PHE A 310 15.43 11.97 -2.07
CA PHE A 310 15.52 10.95 -3.12
C PHE A 310 16.95 10.78 -3.63
N CYS A 311 17.77 11.82 -3.65
CA CYS A 311 19.20 11.71 -3.97
C CYS A 311 19.99 10.92 -2.92
N ASN A 312 19.59 11.00 -1.66
CA ASN A 312 20.24 10.30 -0.53
C ASN A 312 19.51 9.00 -0.12
N MET A 313 18.53 8.55 -0.94
CA MET A 313 17.71 7.39 -0.62
C MET A 313 18.52 6.09 -0.68
N GLY A 314 18.30 5.23 0.31
CA GLY A 314 18.94 3.93 0.39
C GLY A 314 20.14 3.90 1.35
N VAL A 315 20.73 2.71 1.45
CA VAL A 315 21.94 2.46 2.22
C VAL A 315 23.03 2.01 1.26
N VAL A 316 24.13 2.75 1.21
CA VAL A 316 25.29 2.44 0.39
C VAL A 316 26.44 2.10 1.33
N GLU A 317 26.98 0.90 1.21
CA GLU A 317 28.19 0.46 1.91
C GLU A 317 29.39 0.58 0.97
N THR A 318 30.46 1.20 1.43
CA THR A 318 31.71 1.16 0.69
C THR A 318 32.37 -0.21 0.85
N PHE A 319 33.19 -0.62 -0.12
CA PHE A 319 33.89 -1.90 -0.07
C PHE A 319 34.74 -2.06 1.20
N GLU A 320 35.28 -0.95 1.74
CA GLU A 320 36.06 -0.95 2.98
C GLU A 320 35.22 -1.13 4.24
N GLU A 321 34.02 -0.55 4.29
CA GLU A 321 33.06 -0.73 5.39
C GLU A 321 32.53 -2.15 5.45
N ALA A 322 32.11 -2.71 4.31
CA ALA A 322 31.69 -4.09 4.19
C ALA A 322 32.79 -5.09 4.61
N LYS A 323 34.05 -4.77 4.33
CA LYS A 323 35.18 -5.58 4.76
C LYS A 323 35.44 -5.52 6.28
N LYS A 324 35.22 -4.36 6.88
CA LYS A 324 35.35 -4.17 8.35
C LYS A 324 34.22 -4.88 9.12
N GLU A 325 32.98 -4.89 8.60
CA GLU A 325 31.87 -5.61 9.22
C GLU A 325 32.07 -7.12 9.17
N LYS A 326 32.44 -7.67 8.03
CA LYS A 326 32.78 -9.10 7.91
C LYS A 326 33.91 -9.56 8.81
N ILE A 327 34.85 -8.67 9.16
CA ILE A 327 35.92 -8.96 10.10
C ILE A 327 35.40 -8.94 11.55
N LYS A 328 34.44 -8.07 11.88
CA LYS A 328 33.80 -8.03 13.20
C LYS A 328 32.93 -9.26 13.46
N GLU A 329 32.10 -9.67 12.46
CA GLU A 329 31.27 -10.87 12.55
C GLU A 329 32.07 -12.17 12.72
N LYS A 330 33.29 -12.23 12.17
CA LYS A 330 34.20 -13.39 12.35
C LYS A 330 34.92 -13.41 13.70
N LYS A 331 34.84 -12.33 14.50
CA LYS A 331 35.47 -12.20 15.81
C LYS A 331 34.48 -12.25 16.97
N SER A 332 33.19 -12.27 16.70
CA SER A 332 32.07 -12.53 17.63
C SER A 332 31.62 -13.98 17.52
#